data_5d808ed336441a70775fe29bd6150ed7
#
_entry.id   5d808ed336441a70775fe29bd6150ed7
#
_cell.length_a   1.000
_cell.length_b   1.000
_cell.length_c   1.000
_cell.angle_alpha   90.00
_cell.angle_beta   90.00
_cell.angle_gamma   90.00
#
_symmetry.space_group_name_H-M   'P 1'
#
loop_
_entity.id
_entity.type
_entity.pdbx_description
1 polymer ?
#
loop_
_entity_poly.entity_id
_entity_poly.type
_entity_poly.pdbx_seq_one_letter_code
_entity_poly.pdbx_strand_id
1 'polypeptide(L)'
;MIEFIEIIKSIIFGVVEGITEWLPVSSTGHLILLDEFLKLNTARDLGAAFAEEYMSMFEVVIQLGAILAVVVMFFGKLNPFAPSKSAAEKRATWSLWFKVCVASVPAAFIGIVGDKLLEKATGKDIDGWIYNAVTVAAALIVYGVLFIIIEKWQKNKGGAVESVDAISYKQAIFIGCFQTLSIVPGTSRSGSTILGARMLGVSRPAAAEFSFFLGIPAMVGASLIKGYGFFDYVSESGVSVPVLAWVVLAVASVVAFAVSMVAIKFLMDFVKKHSFAPFGVYRIILGALVLIYFIPKMV
;
A
#
# COMPACT_ATOMS: atom_id res chain seq x y z
N MET A 1 6.74 13.35 29.22
CA MET A 1 7.23 11.97 29.05
C MET A 1 6.34 11.18 28.09
N ILE A 2 5.02 11.18 28.28
CA ILE A 2 4.05 10.47 27.40
C ILE A 2 4.16 10.97 25.95
N GLU A 3 4.12 12.27 25.72
CA GLU A 3 4.23 12.87 24.38
C GLU A 3 5.51 12.45 23.64
N PHE A 4 6.63 12.39 24.33
CA PHE A 4 7.90 11.96 23.74
C PHE A 4 7.86 10.48 23.29
N ILE A 5 7.22 9.63 24.09
CA ILE A 5 7.04 8.21 23.75
C ILE A 5 6.15 8.05 22.49
N GLU A 6 5.07 8.84 22.40
CA GLU A 6 4.18 8.78 21.23
C GLU A 6 4.89 9.27 19.95
N ILE A 7 5.77 10.26 20.06
CA ILE A 7 6.61 10.69 18.94
C ILE A 7 7.59 9.58 18.51
N ILE A 8 8.22 8.88 19.45
CA ILE A 8 9.09 7.74 19.11
C ILE A 8 8.30 6.64 18.41
N LYS A 9 7.11 6.30 18.92
CA LYS A 9 6.23 5.31 18.27
C LYS A 9 5.87 5.77 16.85
N SER A 10 5.51 7.03 16.65
CA SER A 10 5.17 7.56 15.33
C SER A 10 6.34 7.46 14.34
N ILE A 11 7.58 7.67 14.80
CA ILE A 11 8.78 7.45 14.00
C ILE A 11 8.87 5.98 13.57
N ILE A 12 8.63 5.04 14.49
CA ILE A 12 8.67 3.60 14.17
C ILE A 12 7.59 3.24 13.16
N PHE A 13 6.35 3.74 13.32
CA PHE A 13 5.27 3.56 12.34
C PHE A 13 5.68 4.09 10.96
N GLY A 14 6.24 5.30 10.89
CA GLY A 14 6.74 5.89 9.65
C GLY A 14 7.87 5.10 9.00
N VAL A 15 8.80 4.54 9.79
CA VAL A 15 9.88 3.68 9.29
C VAL A 15 9.31 2.38 8.71
N VAL A 16 8.42 1.72 9.43
CA VAL A 16 7.79 0.46 8.98
C VAL A 16 7.00 0.70 7.71
N GLU A 17 6.16 1.74 7.67
CA GLU A 17 5.40 2.11 6.48
C GLU A 17 6.32 2.42 5.30
N GLY A 18 7.31 3.29 5.50
CA GLY A 18 8.24 3.71 4.44
C GLY A 18 9.04 2.57 3.83
N ILE A 19 9.32 1.50 4.58
CA ILE A 19 9.98 0.30 4.06
C ILE A 19 8.97 -0.62 3.38
N THR A 20 7.90 -0.97 4.08
CA THR A 20 7.05 -2.11 3.72
C THR A 20 6.02 -1.79 2.64
N GLU A 21 5.72 -0.52 2.38
CA GLU A 21 4.81 -0.12 1.31
C GLU A 21 5.37 -0.39 -0.09
N TRP A 22 6.68 -0.19 -0.28
CA TRP A 22 7.32 -0.37 -1.58
C TRP A 22 7.77 -1.81 -1.81
N LEU A 23 8.24 -2.46 -0.77
CA LEU A 23 8.58 -3.87 -0.83
C LEU A 23 7.28 -4.69 -0.90
N PRO A 24 7.21 -5.75 -1.73
CA PRO A 24 5.99 -6.54 -1.84
C PRO A 24 5.79 -7.48 -0.64
N VAL A 25 5.78 -6.92 0.59
CA VAL A 25 5.74 -7.67 1.88
C VAL A 25 4.50 -7.39 2.73
N SER A 26 3.61 -6.47 2.31
CA SER A 26 2.39 -6.02 2.99
C SER A 26 2.64 -5.06 4.17
N SER A 27 2.56 -3.76 3.89
CA SER A 27 2.61 -2.70 4.91
C SER A 27 1.50 -2.88 5.96
N THR A 28 0.26 -3.09 5.52
CA THR A 28 -0.89 -3.34 6.41
C THR A 28 -0.62 -4.50 7.39
N GLY A 29 -0.07 -5.62 6.92
CA GLY A 29 0.29 -6.74 7.80
C GLY A 29 1.31 -6.38 8.87
N HIS A 30 2.27 -5.51 8.54
CA HIS A 30 3.28 -5.02 9.49
C HIS A 30 2.70 -4.00 10.47
N LEU A 31 1.84 -3.07 9.99
CA LEU A 31 1.23 -2.06 10.84
C LEU A 31 0.27 -2.67 11.86
N ILE A 32 -0.52 -3.70 11.47
CA ILE A 32 -1.37 -4.46 12.39
C ILE A 32 -0.53 -5.11 13.50
N LEU A 33 0.59 -5.76 13.13
CA LEU A 33 1.49 -6.34 14.12
C LEU A 33 2.13 -5.25 15.00
N LEU A 34 2.52 -4.14 14.39
CA LEU A 34 3.14 -3.04 15.12
C LEU A 34 2.17 -2.43 16.13
N ASP A 35 0.91 -2.20 15.75
CA ASP A 35 -0.11 -1.66 16.66
C ASP A 35 -0.42 -2.62 17.82
N GLU A 36 -0.34 -3.91 17.62
CA GLU A 36 -0.50 -4.87 18.70
C GLU A 36 0.52 -4.68 19.83
N PHE A 37 1.79 -4.36 19.47
CA PHE A 37 2.89 -4.23 20.44
C PHE A 37 3.19 -2.79 20.84
N LEU A 38 2.97 -1.83 19.94
CA LEU A 38 3.35 -0.41 20.11
C LEU A 38 2.15 0.53 20.00
N LYS A 39 1.04 0.14 20.60
CA LYS A 39 -0.21 0.91 20.55
C LYS A 39 -0.01 2.43 20.73
N LEU A 40 -0.46 3.20 19.73
CA LEU A 40 -0.54 4.66 19.87
C LEU A 40 -1.65 5.02 20.87
N ASN A 41 -1.28 5.71 21.95
CA ASN A 41 -2.24 6.07 23.01
C ASN A 41 -2.84 7.46 22.83
N THR A 42 -2.31 8.25 21.88
CA THR A 42 -2.69 9.65 21.63
C THR A 42 -4.19 9.85 21.40
N ALA A 43 -4.87 8.82 20.89
CA ALA A 43 -6.30 8.84 20.60
C ALA A 43 -7.13 7.99 21.58
N ARG A 44 -6.50 7.14 22.40
CA ARG A 44 -7.22 6.17 23.27
C ARG A 44 -7.88 6.82 24.48
N ASP A 45 -7.31 7.90 24.96
CA ASP A 45 -7.89 8.65 26.09
C ASP A 45 -9.24 9.29 25.73
N LEU A 46 -9.59 9.35 24.43
CA LEU A 46 -10.86 9.88 23.92
C LEU A 46 -11.93 8.77 23.68
N GLY A 47 -11.61 7.53 24.04
CA GLY A 47 -12.51 6.39 23.88
C GLY A 47 -12.15 5.48 22.70
N ALA A 48 -12.68 4.25 22.75
CA ALA A 48 -12.34 3.20 21.77
C ALA A 48 -12.77 3.55 20.34
N ALA A 49 -13.95 4.12 20.15
CA ALA A 49 -14.46 4.51 18.83
C ALA A 49 -13.58 5.58 18.17
N PHE A 50 -13.17 6.61 18.94
CA PHE A 50 -12.26 7.64 18.41
C PHE A 50 -10.89 7.04 18.05
N ALA A 51 -10.37 6.14 18.88
CA ALA A 51 -9.09 5.49 18.63
C ALA A 51 -9.12 4.65 17.33
N GLU A 52 -10.21 3.94 17.07
CA GLU A 52 -10.39 3.15 15.85
C GLU A 52 -10.45 4.03 14.61
N GLU A 53 -11.26 5.08 14.62
CA GLU A 53 -11.38 6.03 13.51
C GLU A 53 -10.07 6.78 13.25
N TYR A 54 -9.38 7.23 14.30
CA TYR A 54 -8.08 7.87 14.17
C TYR A 54 -7.04 6.92 13.58
N MET A 55 -6.94 5.68 14.05
CA MET A 55 -5.97 4.71 13.53
C MET A 55 -6.27 4.34 12.07
N SER A 56 -7.55 4.14 11.71
CA SER A 56 -7.97 3.90 10.33
C SER A 56 -7.54 5.05 9.40
N MET A 57 -7.71 6.29 9.81
CA MET A 57 -7.24 7.46 9.07
C MET A 57 -5.70 7.56 9.08
N PHE A 58 -5.06 7.35 10.25
CA PHE A 58 -3.62 7.47 10.42
C PHE A 58 -2.86 6.53 9.49
N GLU A 59 -3.19 5.23 9.47
CA GLU A 59 -2.53 4.23 8.63
C GLU A 59 -2.58 4.57 7.14
N VAL A 60 -3.68 5.17 6.67
CA VAL A 60 -3.84 5.52 5.27
C VAL A 60 -3.17 6.87 4.94
N VAL A 61 -3.22 7.84 5.88
CA VAL A 61 -2.62 9.17 5.64
C VAL A 61 -1.09 9.12 5.68
N ILE A 62 -0.46 8.28 6.49
CA ILE A 62 1.00 8.12 6.45
C ILE A 62 1.49 7.59 5.10
N GLN A 63 0.65 6.87 4.35
CA GLN A 63 0.92 6.45 2.97
C GLN A 63 1.06 7.65 2.01
N LEU A 64 0.42 8.81 2.29
CA LEU A 64 0.65 10.03 1.51
C LEU A 64 2.11 10.50 1.62
N GLY A 65 2.72 10.36 2.80
CA GLY A 65 4.15 10.58 2.97
C GLY A 65 4.96 9.65 2.08
N ALA A 66 4.63 8.36 2.11
CA ALA A 66 5.31 7.35 1.29
C ALA A 66 5.14 7.63 -0.22
N ILE A 67 3.92 7.91 -0.71
CA ILE A 67 3.68 8.14 -2.16
C ILE A 67 4.32 9.44 -2.66
N LEU A 68 4.47 10.45 -1.81
CA LEU A 68 5.19 11.67 -2.16
C LEU A 68 6.64 11.37 -2.56
N ALA A 69 7.28 10.36 -1.97
CA ALA A 69 8.61 9.90 -2.37
C ALA A 69 8.64 9.43 -3.83
N VAL A 70 7.62 8.70 -4.31
CA VAL A 70 7.50 8.31 -5.71
C VAL A 70 7.36 9.54 -6.61
N VAL A 71 6.47 10.47 -6.23
CA VAL A 71 6.26 11.69 -7.02
C VAL A 71 7.57 12.48 -7.15
N VAL A 72 8.33 12.62 -6.08
CA VAL A 72 9.62 13.32 -6.08
C VAL A 72 10.68 12.59 -6.90
N MET A 73 10.86 11.28 -6.65
CA MET A 73 11.90 10.49 -7.31
C MET A 73 11.67 10.33 -8.81
N PHE A 74 10.42 10.21 -9.23
CA PHE A 74 10.04 10.01 -10.62
C PHE A 74 9.42 11.27 -11.25
N PHE A 75 9.62 12.45 -10.62
CA PHE A 75 9.00 13.70 -11.07
C PHE A 75 9.26 13.98 -12.56
N GLY A 76 10.50 13.81 -13.03
CA GLY A 76 10.86 14.00 -14.43
C GLY A 76 10.04 13.08 -15.37
N LYS A 77 9.75 11.85 -14.96
CA LYS A 77 8.97 10.90 -15.74
C LYS A 77 7.47 11.19 -15.68
N LEU A 78 6.98 11.57 -14.52
CA LEU A 78 5.55 11.80 -14.24
C LEU A 78 5.04 13.17 -14.69
N ASN A 79 5.91 14.17 -14.83
CA ASN A 79 5.50 15.54 -15.20
C ASN A 79 5.33 15.69 -16.72
N PRO A 80 4.09 15.81 -17.25
CA PRO A 80 3.84 15.99 -18.68
C PRO A 80 4.09 17.44 -19.14
N PHE A 81 4.24 18.39 -18.20
CA PHE A 81 4.38 19.82 -18.48
C PHE A 81 5.85 20.28 -18.53
N ALA A 82 6.80 19.36 -18.26
CA ALA A 82 8.22 19.73 -18.22
C ALA A 82 8.65 20.39 -19.55
N PRO A 83 9.24 21.62 -19.50
CA PRO A 83 9.68 22.32 -20.72
C PRO A 83 10.77 21.57 -21.49
N SER A 84 11.57 20.77 -20.79
CA SER A 84 12.65 19.96 -21.36
C SER A 84 12.17 18.77 -22.20
N LYS A 85 10.90 18.37 -22.09
CA LYS A 85 10.33 17.25 -22.83
C LYS A 85 9.90 17.64 -24.24
N SER A 86 10.26 16.80 -25.20
CA SER A 86 9.70 16.84 -26.56
C SER A 86 8.21 16.53 -26.59
N ALA A 87 7.53 16.84 -27.68
CA ALA A 87 6.10 16.53 -27.87
C ALA A 87 5.82 15.02 -27.78
N ALA A 88 6.76 14.16 -28.23
CA ALA A 88 6.65 12.72 -28.14
C ALA A 88 6.74 12.25 -26.69
N GLU A 89 7.69 12.75 -25.90
CA GLU A 89 7.84 12.41 -24.47
C GLU A 89 6.66 12.89 -23.63
N LYS A 90 6.11 14.08 -23.91
CA LYS A 90 4.87 14.55 -23.27
C LYS A 90 3.70 13.63 -23.55
N ARG A 91 3.55 13.17 -24.80
CA ARG A 91 2.53 12.22 -25.22
C ARG A 91 2.70 10.85 -24.51
N ALA A 92 3.93 10.35 -24.38
CA ALA A 92 4.23 9.14 -23.64
C ALA A 92 3.87 9.27 -22.16
N THR A 93 4.20 10.41 -21.53
CA THR A 93 3.83 10.70 -20.14
C THR A 93 2.30 10.73 -19.95
N TRP A 94 1.54 11.37 -20.85
CA TRP A 94 0.08 11.33 -20.79
C TRP A 94 -0.48 9.93 -20.99
N SER A 95 0.08 9.16 -21.95
CA SER A 95 -0.30 7.75 -22.14
C SER A 95 -0.06 6.92 -20.87
N LEU A 96 1.05 7.14 -20.17
CA LEU A 96 1.32 6.49 -18.88
C LEU A 96 0.24 6.83 -17.84
N TRP A 97 -0.10 8.12 -17.68
CA TRP A 97 -1.15 8.54 -16.77
C TRP A 97 -2.52 7.94 -17.11
N PHE A 98 -2.90 7.90 -18.40
CA PHE A 98 -4.13 7.24 -18.82
C PHE A 98 -4.14 5.74 -18.49
N LYS A 99 -3.00 5.03 -18.67
CA LYS A 99 -2.86 3.62 -18.27
C LYS A 99 -3.01 3.45 -16.76
N VAL A 100 -2.42 4.34 -15.97
CA VAL A 100 -2.55 4.34 -14.49
C VAL A 100 -4.00 4.60 -14.08
N CYS A 101 -4.66 5.59 -14.66
CA CYS A 101 -6.08 5.87 -14.38
C CYS A 101 -6.97 4.68 -14.70
N VAL A 102 -6.83 4.09 -15.90
CA VAL A 102 -7.64 2.94 -16.33
C VAL A 102 -7.38 1.72 -15.45
N ALA A 103 -6.12 1.49 -15.07
CA ALA A 103 -5.75 0.41 -14.15
C ALA A 103 -6.27 0.63 -12.72
N SER A 104 -6.57 1.87 -12.32
CA SER A 104 -7.14 2.15 -10.99
C SER A 104 -8.64 1.85 -10.90
N VAL A 105 -9.35 1.85 -12.05
CA VAL A 105 -10.81 1.71 -12.09
C VAL A 105 -11.33 0.43 -11.43
N PRO A 106 -10.78 -0.79 -11.70
CA PRO A 106 -11.31 -2.01 -11.11
C PRO A 106 -11.27 -1.98 -9.56
N ALA A 107 -10.14 -1.58 -8.99
CA ALA A 107 -9.98 -1.52 -7.53
C ALA A 107 -10.86 -0.43 -6.90
N ALA A 108 -10.96 0.74 -7.52
CA ALA A 108 -11.85 1.81 -7.07
C ALA A 108 -13.32 1.41 -7.14
N PHE A 109 -13.73 0.72 -8.21
CA PHE A 109 -15.10 0.23 -8.35
C PHE A 109 -15.46 -0.79 -7.26
N ILE A 110 -14.62 -1.79 -7.03
CA ILE A 110 -14.89 -2.80 -6.00
C ILE A 110 -14.78 -2.21 -4.59
N GLY A 111 -13.77 -1.36 -4.33
CA GLY A 111 -13.59 -0.75 -3.00
C GLY A 111 -14.69 0.26 -2.63
N ILE A 112 -15.32 0.94 -3.61
CA ILE A 112 -16.35 1.95 -3.30
C ILE A 112 -17.75 1.36 -3.48
N VAL A 113 -18.03 0.76 -4.63
CA VAL A 113 -19.37 0.27 -4.97
C VAL A 113 -19.60 -1.10 -4.35
N GLY A 114 -18.60 -1.99 -4.42
CA GLY A 114 -18.67 -3.32 -3.83
C GLY A 114 -18.83 -3.27 -2.32
N ASP A 115 -18.08 -2.38 -1.66
CA ASP A 115 -18.15 -2.18 -0.22
C ASP A 115 -19.55 -1.74 0.23
N LYS A 116 -20.09 -0.68 -0.36
CA LYS A 116 -21.47 -0.21 -0.07
C LYS A 116 -22.55 -1.23 -0.35
N LEU A 117 -22.40 -2.03 -1.42
CA LEU A 117 -23.36 -3.09 -1.74
C LEU A 117 -23.30 -4.22 -0.71
N LEU A 118 -22.10 -4.60 -0.27
CA LEU A 118 -21.91 -5.62 0.76
C LEU A 118 -22.47 -5.15 2.11
N GLU A 119 -22.15 -3.93 2.52
CA GLU A 119 -22.66 -3.30 3.74
C GLU A 119 -24.18 -3.26 3.75
N LYS A 120 -24.80 -2.82 2.64
CA LYS A 120 -26.28 -2.81 2.51
C LYS A 120 -26.91 -4.20 2.57
N ALA A 121 -26.23 -5.22 2.06
CA ALA A 121 -26.74 -6.59 2.01
C ALA A 121 -26.54 -7.36 3.33
N THR A 122 -25.47 -7.08 4.08
CA THR A 122 -25.04 -7.88 5.23
C THR A 122 -24.96 -7.12 6.54
N GLY A 123 -25.05 -5.78 6.50
CA GLY A 123 -24.86 -4.90 7.67
C GLY A 123 -23.41 -4.71 8.07
N LYS A 124 -22.45 -5.22 7.28
CA LYS A 124 -21.01 -5.05 7.52
C LYS A 124 -20.32 -4.70 6.20
N ASP A 125 -19.36 -3.77 6.26
CA ASP A 125 -18.44 -3.44 5.19
C ASP A 125 -17.44 -4.58 4.89
N ILE A 126 -16.62 -4.42 3.87
CA ILE A 126 -15.60 -5.43 3.50
C ILE A 126 -14.62 -5.63 4.66
N ASP A 127 -14.17 -4.54 5.30
CA ASP A 127 -13.20 -4.60 6.40
C ASP A 127 -13.77 -5.43 7.58
N GLY A 128 -15.01 -5.24 7.94
CA GLY A 128 -15.70 -6.00 9.01
C GLY A 128 -15.77 -7.52 8.78
N TRP A 129 -15.60 -7.97 7.53
CA TRP A 129 -15.56 -9.40 7.19
C TRP A 129 -14.14 -9.97 7.13
N ILE A 130 -13.19 -9.21 6.58
CA ILE A 130 -11.90 -9.77 6.22
C ILE A 130 -10.72 -9.20 7.03
N TYR A 131 -10.93 -8.13 7.82
CA TYR A 131 -9.85 -7.49 8.59
C TYR A 131 -9.61 -8.27 9.90
N ASN A 132 -8.90 -9.39 9.79
CA ASN A 132 -8.53 -10.22 10.93
C ASN A 132 -7.16 -10.90 10.69
N ALA A 133 -6.50 -11.31 11.78
CA ALA A 133 -5.17 -11.88 11.74
C ALA A 133 -5.04 -13.16 10.89
N VAL A 134 -6.10 -13.98 10.84
CA VAL A 134 -6.08 -15.21 10.03
C VAL A 134 -6.09 -14.89 8.54
N THR A 135 -6.94 -13.93 8.12
CA THR A 135 -6.98 -13.45 6.73
C THR A 135 -5.65 -12.86 6.31
N VAL A 136 -5.06 -12.00 7.16
CA VAL A 136 -3.73 -11.40 6.91
C VAL A 136 -2.67 -12.47 6.73
N ALA A 137 -2.61 -13.45 7.63
CA ALA A 137 -1.62 -14.51 7.58
C ALA A 137 -1.82 -15.41 6.35
N ALA A 138 -3.05 -15.79 6.05
CA ALA A 138 -3.38 -16.59 4.86
C ALA A 138 -2.97 -15.84 3.57
N ALA A 139 -3.30 -14.56 3.45
CA ALA A 139 -2.90 -13.73 2.33
C ALA A 139 -1.37 -13.62 2.21
N LEU A 140 -0.65 -13.41 3.32
CA LEU A 140 0.81 -13.38 3.34
C LEU A 140 1.40 -14.68 2.80
N ILE A 141 0.93 -15.84 3.29
CA ILE A 141 1.44 -17.16 2.87
C ILE A 141 1.11 -17.42 1.40
N VAL A 142 -0.14 -17.24 1.00
CA VAL A 142 -0.58 -17.50 -0.39
C VAL A 142 0.20 -16.66 -1.38
N TYR A 143 0.29 -15.35 -1.16
CA TYR A 143 1.07 -14.47 -2.04
C TYR A 143 2.57 -14.72 -1.96
N GLY A 144 3.08 -15.13 -0.80
CA GLY A 144 4.46 -15.57 -0.67
C GLY A 144 4.78 -16.75 -1.58
N VAL A 145 3.92 -17.77 -1.59
CA VAL A 145 4.04 -18.94 -2.48
C VAL A 145 3.89 -18.52 -3.95
N LEU A 146 2.91 -17.67 -4.27
CA LEU A 146 2.70 -17.18 -5.64
C LEU A 146 3.92 -16.44 -6.19
N PHE A 147 4.58 -15.59 -5.39
CA PHE A 147 5.83 -14.93 -5.79
C PHE A 147 6.92 -15.93 -6.17
N ILE A 148 7.12 -16.97 -5.37
CA ILE A 148 8.12 -18.01 -5.63
C ILE A 148 7.79 -18.76 -6.94
N ILE A 149 6.53 -19.15 -7.11
CA ILE A 149 6.07 -19.89 -8.30
C ILE A 149 6.23 -19.03 -9.56
N ILE A 150 5.75 -17.77 -9.56
CA ILE A 150 5.79 -16.88 -10.72
C ILE A 150 7.23 -16.53 -11.09
N GLU A 151 8.09 -16.25 -10.13
CA GLU A 151 9.50 -15.97 -10.41
C GLU A 151 10.23 -17.19 -10.98
N LYS A 152 9.93 -18.40 -10.50
CA LYS A 152 10.45 -19.64 -11.07
C LYS A 152 9.94 -19.88 -12.50
N TRP A 153 8.66 -19.65 -12.74
CA TRP A 153 8.03 -19.80 -14.06
C TRP A 153 8.57 -18.81 -15.09
N GLN A 154 8.85 -17.56 -14.66
CA GLN A 154 9.38 -16.50 -15.52
C GLN A 154 10.90 -16.53 -15.70
N LYS A 155 11.63 -17.39 -14.95
CA LYS A 155 13.09 -17.41 -14.95
C LYS A 155 13.72 -17.55 -16.35
N ASN A 156 13.10 -18.34 -17.21
CA ASN A 156 13.63 -18.67 -18.55
C ASN A 156 12.93 -17.93 -19.69
N LYS A 157 11.94 -17.03 -19.39
CA LYS A 157 11.10 -16.44 -20.45
C LYS A 157 11.55 -15.03 -20.87
N GLY A 158 12.49 -14.42 -20.17
CA GLY A 158 12.82 -13.00 -20.39
C GLY A 158 11.60 -12.08 -20.18
N GLY A 159 11.79 -10.83 -19.81
CA GLY A 159 10.69 -9.86 -19.81
C GLY A 159 10.46 -9.35 -21.23
N ALA A 160 9.31 -9.66 -21.85
CA ALA A 160 8.96 -9.13 -23.16
C ALA A 160 8.68 -7.61 -23.13
N VAL A 161 8.36 -7.07 -21.93
CA VAL A 161 8.07 -5.65 -21.69
C VAL A 161 9.09 -5.10 -20.71
N GLU A 162 10.06 -4.34 -21.21
CA GLU A 162 11.21 -3.88 -20.42
C GLU A 162 11.02 -2.50 -19.77
N SER A 163 10.05 -1.72 -20.24
CA SER A 163 9.76 -0.38 -19.71
C SER A 163 8.28 -0.18 -19.42
N VAL A 164 7.96 0.75 -18.52
CA VAL A 164 6.56 1.10 -18.22
C VAL A 164 5.84 1.71 -19.41
N ASP A 165 6.55 2.39 -20.30
CA ASP A 165 5.97 3.00 -21.51
C ASP A 165 5.49 1.92 -22.50
N ALA A 166 6.16 0.75 -22.51
CA ALA A 166 5.82 -0.39 -23.36
C ALA A 166 4.63 -1.23 -22.84
N ILE A 167 4.19 -1.01 -21.60
CA ILE A 167 2.98 -1.66 -21.05
C ILE A 167 1.77 -1.22 -21.89
N SER A 168 1.02 -2.17 -22.44
CA SER A 168 -0.20 -1.90 -23.19
C SER A 168 -1.39 -1.58 -22.26
N TYR A 169 -2.44 -0.95 -22.78
CA TYR A 169 -3.67 -0.71 -22.01
C TYR A 169 -4.32 -2.00 -21.50
N LYS A 170 -4.30 -3.08 -22.30
CA LYS A 170 -4.80 -4.40 -21.87
C LYS A 170 -4.02 -4.94 -20.67
N GLN A 171 -2.69 -4.81 -20.69
CA GLN A 171 -1.85 -5.22 -19.56
C GLN A 171 -2.10 -4.31 -18.34
N ALA A 172 -2.25 -3.01 -18.54
CA ALA A 172 -2.56 -2.07 -17.46
C ALA A 172 -3.89 -2.42 -16.75
N ILE A 173 -4.96 -2.69 -17.52
CA ILE A 173 -6.26 -3.14 -16.96
C ILE A 173 -6.09 -4.45 -16.19
N PHE A 174 -5.38 -5.43 -16.73
CA PHE A 174 -5.15 -6.71 -16.05
C PHE A 174 -4.39 -6.51 -14.74
N ILE A 175 -3.34 -5.68 -14.73
CA ILE A 175 -2.61 -5.32 -13.50
C ILE A 175 -3.56 -4.62 -12.51
N GLY A 176 -4.45 -3.77 -13.00
CA GLY A 176 -5.50 -3.13 -12.20
C GLY A 176 -6.49 -4.12 -11.59
N CYS A 177 -6.88 -5.17 -12.33
CA CYS A 177 -7.69 -6.26 -11.75
C CYS A 177 -6.94 -6.98 -10.63
N PHE A 178 -5.61 -7.18 -10.76
CA PHE A 178 -4.80 -7.71 -9.65
C PHE A 178 -4.74 -6.74 -8.46
N GLN A 179 -4.76 -5.43 -8.69
CA GLN A 179 -4.83 -4.46 -7.60
C GLN A 179 -6.09 -4.64 -6.73
N THR A 180 -7.21 -5.07 -7.31
CA THR A 180 -8.44 -5.33 -6.55
C THR A 180 -8.24 -6.35 -5.42
N LEU A 181 -7.34 -7.30 -5.62
CA LEU A 181 -7.01 -8.31 -4.60
C LEU A 181 -6.37 -7.70 -3.35
N SER A 182 -5.81 -6.49 -3.46
CA SER A 182 -5.23 -5.80 -2.30
C SER A 182 -6.24 -5.24 -1.30
N ILE A 183 -7.54 -5.31 -1.61
CA ILE A 183 -8.62 -5.08 -0.65
C ILE A 183 -8.53 -6.10 0.49
N VAL A 184 -8.08 -7.33 0.20
CA VAL A 184 -7.83 -8.34 1.23
C VAL A 184 -6.57 -7.96 2.02
N PRO A 185 -6.67 -7.70 3.34
CA PRO A 185 -5.53 -7.31 4.16
C PRO A 185 -4.47 -8.44 4.17
N GLY A 186 -3.20 -8.04 4.17
CA GLY A 186 -2.10 -9.01 4.04
C GLY A 186 -1.67 -9.27 2.58
N THR A 187 -2.51 -9.01 1.58
CA THR A 187 -2.18 -9.21 0.15
C THR A 187 -1.04 -8.33 -0.32
N SER A 188 -0.97 -7.09 0.12
CA SER A 188 -0.10 -6.01 -0.38
C SER A 188 -0.50 -5.49 -1.77
N ARG A 189 -0.75 -4.21 -1.87
CA ARG A 189 -1.07 -3.54 -3.14
C ARG A 189 0.08 -3.70 -4.15
N SER A 190 1.31 -3.33 -3.73
CA SER A 190 2.51 -3.52 -4.56
C SER A 190 2.75 -4.99 -4.88
N GLY A 191 2.50 -5.88 -3.91
CA GLY A 191 2.63 -7.33 -4.13
C GLY A 191 1.70 -7.84 -5.23
N SER A 192 0.41 -7.53 -5.18
CA SER A 192 -0.55 -8.01 -6.19
C SER A 192 -0.31 -7.42 -7.57
N THR A 193 -0.04 -6.12 -7.66
CA THR A 193 0.22 -5.46 -8.96
C THR A 193 1.52 -5.92 -9.62
N ILE A 194 2.59 -6.11 -8.84
CA ILE A 194 3.85 -6.68 -9.32
C ILE A 194 3.62 -8.12 -9.79
N LEU A 195 2.90 -8.94 -9.03
CA LEU A 195 2.59 -10.31 -9.41
C LEU A 195 1.82 -10.36 -10.73
N GLY A 196 0.76 -9.56 -10.88
CA GLY A 196 -0.01 -9.45 -12.11
C GLY A 196 0.83 -9.01 -13.30
N ALA A 197 1.70 -8.02 -13.13
CA ALA A 197 2.62 -7.56 -14.16
C ALA A 197 3.63 -8.65 -14.56
N ARG A 198 4.19 -9.36 -13.59
CA ARG A 198 5.11 -10.48 -13.84
C ARG A 198 4.45 -11.62 -14.59
N MET A 199 3.19 -11.95 -14.30
CA MET A 199 2.43 -12.97 -15.04
C MET A 199 2.29 -12.62 -16.52
N LEU A 200 2.22 -11.35 -16.88
CA LEU A 200 2.15 -10.84 -18.24
C LEU A 200 3.52 -10.68 -18.94
N GLY A 201 4.61 -11.13 -18.32
CA GLY A 201 5.95 -11.02 -18.87
C GLY A 201 6.56 -9.62 -18.79
N VAL A 202 6.04 -8.74 -17.93
CA VAL A 202 6.67 -7.44 -17.65
C VAL A 202 7.95 -7.68 -16.85
N SER A 203 9.04 -6.99 -17.20
CA SER A 203 10.32 -7.09 -16.48
C SER A 203 10.17 -6.68 -15.01
N ARG A 204 11.05 -7.15 -14.13
CA ARG A 204 10.98 -6.81 -12.70
C ARG A 204 11.04 -5.31 -12.44
N PRO A 205 11.99 -4.54 -13.04
CA PRO A 205 12.02 -3.09 -12.85
C PRO A 205 10.75 -2.40 -13.36
N ALA A 206 10.25 -2.74 -14.54
CA ALA A 206 9.05 -2.13 -15.10
C ALA A 206 7.79 -2.49 -14.27
N ALA A 207 7.69 -3.71 -13.74
CA ALA A 207 6.60 -4.14 -12.87
C ALA A 207 6.59 -3.35 -11.55
N ALA A 208 7.76 -3.17 -10.90
CA ALA A 208 7.89 -2.37 -9.69
C ALA A 208 7.55 -0.90 -9.96
N GLU A 209 8.11 -0.32 -11.01
CA GLU A 209 7.89 1.08 -11.38
C GLU A 209 6.41 1.37 -11.69
N PHE A 210 5.75 0.51 -12.49
CA PHE A 210 4.32 0.67 -12.79
C PHE A 210 3.45 0.52 -11.54
N SER A 211 3.80 -0.42 -10.66
CA SER A 211 3.15 -0.57 -9.35
C SER A 211 3.25 0.70 -8.51
N PHE A 212 4.42 1.37 -8.49
CA PHE A 212 4.58 2.64 -7.77
C PHE A 212 3.66 3.72 -8.33
N PHE A 213 3.59 3.87 -9.64
CA PHE A 213 2.73 4.87 -10.28
C PHE A 213 1.24 4.59 -10.04
N LEU A 214 0.86 3.32 -10.06
CA LEU A 214 -0.51 2.90 -9.77
C LEU A 214 -0.88 3.15 -8.29
N GLY A 215 0.10 3.20 -7.40
CA GLY A 215 -0.08 3.60 -6.00
C GLY A 215 -0.55 5.05 -5.83
N ILE A 216 -0.18 5.97 -6.74
CA ILE A 216 -0.50 7.40 -6.60
C ILE A 216 -2.02 7.62 -6.48
N PRO A 217 -2.85 7.28 -7.49
CA PRO A 217 -4.29 7.48 -7.38
C PRO A 217 -4.94 6.62 -6.29
N ALA A 218 -4.42 5.42 -6.03
CA ALA A 218 -4.97 4.52 -5.01
C ALA A 218 -4.82 5.10 -3.60
N MET A 219 -3.60 5.53 -3.22
CA MET A 219 -3.35 6.09 -1.89
C MET A 219 -3.98 7.45 -1.69
N VAL A 220 -3.95 8.32 -2.71
CA VAL A 220 -4.63 9.62 -2.64
C VAL A 220 -6.14 9.40 -2.47
N GLY A 221 -6.73 8.51 -3.26
CA GLY A 221 -8.16 8.19 -3.16
C GLY A 221 -8.55 7.63 -1.79
N ALA A 222 -7.80 6.64 -1.29
CA ALA A 222 -8.04 6.04 0.03
C ALA A 222 -7.89 7.07 1.16
N SER A 223 -6.85 7.92 1.09
CA SER A 223 -6.62 8.97 2.10
C SER A 223 -7.73 10.03 2.11
N LEU A 224 -8.27 10.38 0.95
CA LEU A 224 -9.41 11.31 0.87
C LEU A 224 -10.67 10.69 1.49
N ILE A 225 -10.94 9.42 1.22
CA ILE A 225 -12.13 8.72 1.75
C ILE A 225 -12.02 8.56 3.28
N LYS A 226 -10.92 8.00 3.78
CA LYS A 226 -10.72 7.78 5.22
C LYS A 226 -10.56 9.11 5.98
N GLY A 227 -9.87 10.10 5.39
CA GLY A 227 -9.79 11.44 5.96
C GLY A 227 -11.15 12.12 6.07
N TYR A 228 -11.98 12.05 5.02
CA TYR A 228 -13.34 12.58 5.07
C TYR A 228 -14.16 11.88 6.16
N GLY A 229 -14.15 10.55 6.23
CA GLY A 229 -14.85 9.78 7.26
C GLY A 229 -14.43 10.18 8.68
N PHE A 230 -13.14 10.34 8.92
CA PHE A 230 -12.63 10.81 10.21
C PHE A 230 -13.12 12.23 10.57
N PHE A 231 -13.10 13.17 9.64
CA PHE A 231 -13.59 14.52 9.90
C PHE A 231 -15.10 14.56 10.11
N ASP A 232 -15.86 13.72 9.40
CA ASP A 232 -17.29 13.57 9.58
C ASP A 232 -17.61 13.05 11.00
N TYR A 233 -16.93 11.99 11.42
CA TYR A 233 -17.03 11.44 12.78
C TYR A 233 -16.69 12.49 13.85
N VAL A 234 -15.60 13.25 13.69
CA VAL A 234 -15.19 14.31 14.62
C VAL A 234 -16.25 15.40 14.71
N SER A 235 -16.86 15.77 13.57
CA SER A 235 -17.92 16.78 13.50
C SER A 235 -19.19 16.30 14.22
N GLU A 236 -19.59 15.04 14.05
CA GLU A 236 -20.78 14.47 14.66
C GLU A 236 -20.61 14.21 16.17
N SER A 237 -19.44 13.69 16.57
CA SER A 237 -19.15 13.36 17.97
C SER A 237 -18.82 14.59 18.82
N GLY A 238 -18.47 15.73 18.21
CA GLY A 238 -18.06 16.94 18.91
C GLY A 238 -16.73 16.81 19.66
N VAL A 239 -15.97 15.73 19.41
CA VAL A 239 -14.67 15.47 20.07
C VAL A 239 -13.60 16.40 19.54
N SER A 240 -12.83 17.02 20.43
CA SER A 240 -11.68 17.84 20.04
C SER A 240 -10.45 16.96 19.84
N VAL A 241 -9.90 16.94 18.63
CA VAL A 241 -8.69 16.18 18.31
C VAL A 241 -7.48 16.81 18.97
N PRO A 242 -6.70 16.09 19.81
CA PRO A 242 -5.53 16.65 20.47
C PRO A 242 -4.46 17.09 19.46
N VAL A 243 -3.77 18.19 19.76
CA VAL A 243 -2.64 18.66 18.93
C VAL A 243 -1.58 17.56 18.76
N LEU A 244 -1.34 16.77 19.81
CA LEU A 244 -0.39 15.67 19.78
C LEU A 244 -0.76 14.62 18.71
N ALA A 245 -2.04 14.34 18.46
CA ALA A 245 -2.47 13.42 17.40
C ALA A 245 -2.04 13.92 16.00
N TRP A 246 -2.18 15.21 15.73
CA TRP A 246 -1.71 15.82 14.48
C TRP A 246 -0.18 15.82 14.35
N VAL A 247 0.53 16.07 15.47
CA VAL A 247 2.00 16.01 15.49
C VAL A 247 2.49 14.59 15.21
N VAL A 248 1.90 13.58 15.84
CA VAL A 248 2.20 12.17 15.64
C VAL A 248 1.98 11.76 14.18
N LEU A 249 0.86 12.16 13.58
CA LEU A 249 0.56 11.92 12.17
C LEU A 249 1.58 12.59 11.23
N ALA A 250 1.90 13.85 11.48
CA ALA A 250 2.86 14.61 10.68
C ALA A 250 4.27 14.00 10.75
N VAL A 251 4.73 13.64 11.96
CA VAL A 251 6.06 13.00 12.16
C VAL A 251 6.11 11.67 11.43
N ALA A 252 5.10 10.80 11.60
CA ALA A 252 5.05 9.52 10.91
C ALA A 252 5.07 9.70 9.39
N SER A 253 4.30 10.65 8.84
CA SER A 253 4.25 10.94 7.39
C SER A 253 5.60 11.43 6.84
N VAL A 254 6.29 12.33 7.56
CA VAL A 254 7.62 12.83 7.15
C VAL A 254 8.66 11.72 7.20
N VAL A 255 8.63 10.87 8.22
CA VAL A 255 9.53 9.72 8.34
C VAL A 255 9.23 8.70 7.24
N ALA A 256 7.94 8.39 6.98
CA ALA A 256 7.55 7.51 5.88
C ALA A 256 8.07 8.03 4.54
N PHE A 257 7.96 9.34 4.27
CA PHE A 257 8.55 9.96 3.08
C PHE A 257 10.06 9.72 2.97
N ALA A 258 10.81 10.08 4.02
CA ALA A 258 12.27 10.00 4.01
C ALA A 258 12.77 8.55 3.85
N VAL A 259 12.14 7.60 4.56
CA VAL A 259 12.47 6.18 4.49
C VAL A 259 12.06 5.58 3.14
N SER A 260 10.92 5.99 2.58
CA SER A 260 10.46 5.57 1.26
C SER A 260 11.45 5.94 0.15
N MET A 261 12.08 7.12 0.22
CA MET A 261 13.13 7.50 -0.76
C MET A 261 14.25 6.46 -0.81
N VAL A 262 14.67 5.97 0.36
CA VAL A 262 15.71 4.93 0.47
C VAL A 262 15.20 3.57 0.02
N ALA A 263 13.99 3.18 0.47
CA ALA A 263 13.39 1.88 0.16
C ALA A 263 13.11 1.70 -1.35
N ILE A 264 12.58 2.73 -2.01
CA ILE A 264 12.33 2.73 -3.46
C ILE A 264 13.64 2.55 -4.22
N LYS A 265 14.68 3.34 -3.88
CA LYS A 265 15.99 3.22 -4.51
C LYS A 265 16.57 1.82 -4.32
N PHE A 266 16.53 1.32 -3.08
CA PHE A 266 16.98 -0.04 -2.76
C PHE A 266 16.24 -1.08 -3.61
N LEU A 267 14.90 -1.04 -3.65
CA LEU A 267 14.12 -2.01 -4.39
C LEU A 267 14.42 -1.94 -5.90
N MET A 268 14.48 -0.74 -6.49
CA MET A 268 14.81 -0.59 -7.91
C MET A 268 16.18 -1.15 -8.27
N ASP A 269 17.18 -0.98 -7.41
CA ASP A 269 18.51 -1.54 -7.64
C ASP A 269 18.55 -3.05 -7.38
N PHE A 270 17.80 -3.54 -6.39
CA PHE A 270 17.68 -4.95 -6.07
C PHE A 270 17.04 -5.77 -7.21
N VAL A 271 15.91 -5.30 -7.75
CA VAL A 271 15.15 -6.05 -8.77
C VAL A 271 15.82 -6.09 -10.15
N LYS A 272 16.81 -5.23 -10.39
CA LYS A 272 17.67 -5.32 -11.59
C LYS A 272 18.52 -6.59 -11.57
N LYS A 273 18.92 -7.07 -10.40
CA LYS A 273 19.88 -8.17 -10.23
C LYS A 273 19.25 -9.42 -9.60
N HIS A 274 18.18 -9.25 -8.83
CA HIS A 274 17.56 -10.31 -8.03
C HIS A 274 16.08 -10.49 -8.38
N SER A 275 15.54 -11.66 -8.02
CA SER A 275 14.11 -11.96 -8.16
C SER A 275 13.30 -11.47 -6.95
N PHE A 276 11.97 -11.46 -7.09
CA PHE A 276 11.07 -11.20 -5.96
C PHE A 276 10.90 -12.39 -5.01
N ALA A 277 11.48 -13.57 -5.31
CA ALA A 277 11.35 -14.77 -4.50
C ALA A 277 11.77 -14.59 -3.01
N PRO A 278 12.84 -13.85 -2.65
CA PRO A 278 13.16 -13.57 -1.26
C PRO A 278 12.03 -12.90 -0.48
N PHE A 279 11.31 -11.97 -1.11
CA PHE A 279 10.13 -11.35 -0.48
C PHE A 279 8.99 -12.36 -0.28
N GLY A 280 8.86 -13.34 -1.20
CA GLY A 280 7.93 -14.46 -1.05
C GLY A 280 8.24 -15.31 0.18
N VAL A 281 9.52 -15.67 0.37
CA VAL A 281 9.97 -16.42 1.57
C VAL A 281 9.70 -15.62 2.84
N TYR A 282 10.07 -14.34 2.86
CA TYR A 282 9.81 -13.44 3.99
C TYR A 282 8.31 -13.43 4.36
N ARG A 283 7.41 -13.29 3.38
CA ARG A 283 5.95 -13.28 3.60
C ARG A 283 5.45 -14.58 4.21
N ILE A 284 5.95 -15.74 3.76
CA ILE A 284 5.57 -17.06 4.33
C ILE A 284 5.98 -17.13 5.79
N ILE A 285 7.22 -16.72 6.11
CA ILE A 285 7.72 -16.70 7.50
C ILE A 285 6.87 -15.74 8.35
N LEU A 286 6.62 -14.53 7.88
CA LEU A 286 5.81 -13.55 8.60
C LEU A 286 4.38 -14.06 8.82
N GLY A 287 3.73 -14.63 7.80
CA GLY A 287 2.40 -15.21 7.92
C GLY A 287 2.34 -16.36 8.92
N ALA A 288 3.35 -17.22 8.93
CA ALA A 288 3.46 -18.30 9.94
C ALA A 288 3.61 -17.74 11.36
N LEU A 289 4.43 -16.69 11.55
CA LEU A 289 4.58 -16.01 12.85
C LEU A 289 3.29 -15.38 13.31
N VAL A 290 2.54 -14.73 12.40
CA VAL A 290 1.21 -14.16 12.70
C VAL A 290 0.26 -15.25 13.19
N LEU A 291 0.20 -16.40 12.53
CA LEU A 291 -0.67 -17.52 12.95
C LEU A 291 -0.24 -18.06 14.34
N ILE A 292 1.04 -18.27 14.54
CA ILE A 292 1.55 -18.79 15.83
C ILE A 292 1.21 -17.83 16.98
N TYR A 293 1.26 -16.52 16.74
CA TYR A 293 0.97 -15.52 17.78
C TYR A 293 -0.52 -15.33 18.04
N PHE A 294 -1.35 -15.27 17.00
CA PHE A 294 -2.76 -14.91 17.15
C PHE A 294 -3.69 -16.10 17.37
N ILE A 295 -3.42 -17.29 16.81
CA ILE A 295 -4.30 -18.47 17.00
C ILE A 295 -4.51 -18.80 18.48
N PRO A 296 -3.47 -18.83 19.35
CA PRO A 296 -3.69 -19.13 20.78
C PRO A 296 -4.51 -18.07 21.54
N LYS A 297 -4.64 -16.86 20.98
CA LYS A 297 -5.44 -15.77 21.58
C LYS A 297 -6.91 -15.81 21.14
N MET A 298 -7.24 -16.61 20.13
CA MET A 298 -8.60 -16.75 19.59
C MET A 298 -9.34 -17.96 20.19
N VAL A 299 -8.60 -18.86 20.84
CA VAL A 299 -9.11 -20.04 21.57
C VAL A 299 -9.16 -19.71 23.06
#